data_35b0dae48b335373606af183eb3115a2
#
_entry.id   35b0dae48b335373606af183eb3115a2
#
_cell.length_a   1.000
_cell.length_b   1.000
_cell.length_c   1.000
_cell.angle_alpha   90.00
_cell.angle_beta   90.00
_cell.angle_gamma   90.00
#
_symmetry.space_group_name_H-M   'P 1'
#
loop_
_entity.id
_entity.type
_entity.pdbx_description
1 polymer ?
#
loop_
_entity_poly.entity_id
_entity_poly.type
_entity_poly.pdbx_seq_one_letter_code
_entity_poly.pdbx_strand_id
1 'polypeptide(L)'
;ERGGFDRLVVEDNGSGIEEQDLSLALDRHATSKLRTKDDLSSISSLGFRGEALASIGMVSRLQISSKPEGEQGATIVMEDGAKSSVEPMGMAHGTRISVDHLFQNTPARLAFQRRPETETARIVDVVVDHALAHPSCSFHLKTERRTLLNVPATDNMLDRLYDIMGAQATELVALKRPPEDEDAPGSERWSGWISTPDITRGKGDDIHVLINHRPVALSLIHI
;
A
#
# COMPACT_ATOMS: atom_id res chain seq x y z
N GLU A 1 -14.33 1.14 6.69
CA GLU A 1 -15.71 0.82 7.10
C GLU A 1 -16.44 0.21 5.92
N ARG A 2 -17.20 -0.88 6.15
CA ARG A 2 -17.93 -1.62 5.11
C ARG A 2 -17.11 -1.94 3.85
N GLY A 3 -15.87 -2.45 4.01
CA GLY A 3 -15.03 -2.79 2.86
C GLY A 3 -14.54 -1.59 2.04
N GLY A 4 -14.48 -0.40 2.64
CA GLY A 4 -14.09 0.85 1.99
C GLY A 4 -15.23 1.61 1.32
N PHE A 5 -16.48 1.10 1.36
CA PHE A 5 -17.64 1.80 0.79
C PHE A 5 -17.95 3.10 1.51
N ASP A 6 -18.01 3.04 2.84
CA ASP A 6 -18.34 4.22 3.64
C ASP A 6 -17.07 5.03 3.90
N ARG A 7 -16.01 4.35 4.34
CA ARG A 7 -14.73 5.01 4.65
C ARG A 7 -13.55 4.06 4.54
N LEU A 8 -12.45 4.54 3.96
CA LEU A 8 -11.13 3.95 4.01
C LEU A 8 -10.14 4.98 4.57
N VAL A 9 -9.39 4.61 5.60
CA VAL A 9 -8.36 5.48 6.19
C VAL A 9 -7.03 4.78 6.12
N VAL A 10 -6.01 5.49 5.64
CA VAL A 10 -4.60 5.08 5.71
C VAL A 10 -3.86 6.13 6.50
N GLU A 11 -3.12 5.70 7.51
CA GLU A 11 -2.33 6.57 8.38
C GLU A 11 -0.92 6.02 8.51
N ASP A 12 0.07 6.88 8.35
CA ASP A 12 1.49 6.56 8.49
C ASP A 12 2.21 7.54 9.41
N ASN A 13 3.36 7.14 9.90
CA ASN A 13 4.30 7.96 10.66
C ASN A 13 5.55 8.33 9.84
N GLY A 14 5.39 8.47 8.53
CA GLY A 14 6.43 8.86 7.59
C GLY A 14 6.81 10.34 7.67
N SER A 15 7.55 10.83 6.70
CA SER A 15 8.08 12.21 6.69
C SER A 15 7.02 13.31 6.71
N GLY A 16 5.78 13.00 6.37
CA GLY A 16 4.73 13.99 6.17
C GLY A 16 4.81 14.70 4.82
N ILE A 17 3.88 15.61 4.59
CA ILE A 17 3.76 16.48 3.40
C ILE A 17 3.73 17.91 3.91
N GLU A 18 4.56 18.77 3.37
CA GLU A 18 4.58 20.19 3.72
C GLU A 18 3.26 20.89 3.34
N GLU A 19 2.84 21.89 4.11
CA GLU A 19 1.58 22.61 3.90
C GLU A 19 1.44 23.13 2.46
N GLN A 20 2.51 23.69 1.92
CA GLN A 20 2.56 24.21 0.55
C GLN A 20 2.37 23.15 -0.53
N ASP A 21 2.72 21.89 -0.24
CA ASP A 21 2.66 20.76 -1.18
C ASP A 21 1.32 20.00 -1.10
N LEU A 22 0.50 20.20 -0.06
CA LEU A 22 -0.77 19.50 0.11
C LEU A 22 -1.72 19.74 -1.06
N SER A 23 -1.83 20.99 -1.55
CA SER A 23 -2.66 21.27 -2.72
C SER A 23 -2.12 20.63 -3.98
N LEU A 24 -0.78 20.61 -4.14
CA LEU A 24 -0.11 19.99 -5.27
C LEU A 24 -0.30 18.47 -5.30
N ALA A 25 -0.35 17.81 -4.12
CA ALA A 25 -0.57 16.37 -4.00
C ALA A 25 -1.93 15.92 -4.60
N LEU A 26 -2.89 16.84 -4.74
CA LEU A 26 -4.19 16.64 -5.36
C LEU A 26 -4.27 17.08 -6.82
N ASP A 27 -3.18 17.56 -7.41
CA ASP A 27 -3.13 17.92 -8.84
C ASP A 27 -2.77 16.71 -9.69
N ARG A 28 -3.36 16.64 -10.90
CA ARG A 28 -2.99 15.63 -11.88
C ARG A 28 -1.57 15.91 -12.40
N HIS A 29 -0.80 14.85 -12.57
CA HIS A 29 0.58 14.90 -13.06
C HIS A 29 1.56 15.62 -12.12
N ALA A 30 1.14 16.02 -10.95
CA ALA A 30 2.03 16.58 -9.94
C ALA A 30 2.72 15.45 -9.18
N THR A 31 4.03 15.38 -9.28
CA THR A 31 4.85 14.43 -8.52
C THR A 31 6.14 15.08 -8.10
N SER A 32 6.47 14.99 -6.83
CA SER A 32 7.78 15.37 -6.30
C SER A 32 8.85 14.28 -6.54
N LYS A 33 8.42 13.10 -7.03
CA LYS A 33 9.24 11.88 -7.06
C LYS A 33 9.97 11.64 -8.38
N LEU A 34 9.59 12.32 -9.47
CA LEU A 34 10.21 12.22 -10.80
C LEU A 34 10.44 13.60 -11.36
N ARG A 35 11.70 13.95 -11.65
CA ARG A 35 12.09 15.20 -12.30
C ARG A 35 12.78 14.96 -13.65
N THR A 36 13.39 13.80 -13.83
CA THR A 36 14.16 13.44 -15.04
C THR A 36 13.75 12.05 -15.57
N LYS A 37 14.13 11.76 -16.83
CA LYS A 37 13.94 10.43 -17.43
C LYS A 37 14.75 9.35 -16.71
N ASP A 38 15.87 9.71 -16.14
CA ASP A 38 16.78 8.79 -15.43
C ASP A 38 16.17 8.35 -14.09
N ASP A 39 15.31 9.16 -13.48
CA ASP A 39 14.56 8.80 -12.27
C ASP A 39 13.61 7.61 -12.51
N LEU A 40 13.19 7.37 -13.78
CA LEU A 40 12.34 6.22 -14.15
C LEU A 40 13.07 4.87 -13.99
N SER A 41 14.38 4.86 -14.14
CA SER A 41 15.20 3.63 -13.99
C SER A 41 15.55 3.34 -12.53
N SER A 42 15.40 4.32 -11.63
CA SER A 42 15.77 4.25 -10.21
C SER A 42 14.59 4.48 -9.26
N ILE A 43 13.35 4.15 -9.70
CA ILE A 43 12.15 4.36 -8.90
C ILE A 43 12.23 3.53 -7.60
N SER A 44 12.51 4.19 -6.49
CA SER A 44 12.50 3.61 -5.13
C SER A 44 11.14 3.73 -4.44
N SER A 45 10.25 4.60 -4.94
CA SER A 45 8.94 4.86 -4.34
C SER A 45 7.83 4.05 -5.04
N LEU A 46 6.82 3.58 -4.29
CA LEU A 46 5.69 2.81 -4.81
C LEU A 46 4.82 3.62 -5.79
N GLY A 47 4.67 4.93 -5.57
CA GLY A 47 3.92 5.84 -6.44
C GLY A 47 4.85 6.77 -7.22
N PHE A 48 4.63 6.92 -8.53
CA PHE A 48 5.47 7.77 -9.39
C PHE A 48 4.70 8.59 -10.43
N ARG A 49 3.38 8.31 -10.63
CA ARG A 49 2.59 8.96 -11.71
C ARG A 49 1.94 10.27 -11.30
N GLY A 50 1.87 10.60 -10.00
CA GLY A 50 1.22 11.83 -9.51
C GLY A 50 -0.28 11.92 -9.83
N GLU A 51 -0.98 10.77 -9.99
CA GLU A 51 -2.37 10.76 -10.42
C GLU A 51 -3.32 10.07 -9.45
N ALA A 52 -2.80 9.25 -8.52
CA ALA A 52 -3.64 8.39 -7.69
C ALA A 52 -4.58 9.19 -6.79
N LEU A 53 -4.06 10.13 -6.02
CA LEU A 53 -4.86 10.94 -5.08
C LEU A 53 -5.86 11.84 -5.82
N ALA A 54 -5.41 12.50 -6.91
CA ALA A 54 -6.30 13.29 -7.76
C ALA A 54 -7.46 12.44 -8.32
N SER A 55 -7.16 11.24 -8.80
CA SER A 55 -8.18 10.33 -9.35
C SER A 55 -9.16 9.84 -8.29
N ILE A 56 -8.69 9.56 -7.07
CA ILE A 56 -9.53 9.17 -5.94
C ILE A 56 -10.45 10.34 -5.56
N GLY A 57 -9.91 11.56 -5.42
CA GLY A 57 -10.68 12.74 -5.03
C GLY A 57 -11.75 13.15 -6.05
N MET A 58 -11.61 12.77 -7.33
CA MET A 58 -12.65 12.98 -8.35
C MET A 58 -13.90 12.10 -8.16
N VAL A 59 -13.78 11.01 -7.42
CA VAL A 59 -14.86 10.00 -7.26
C VAL A 59 -15.19 9.69 -5.81
N SER A 60 -14.76 10.54 -4.90
CA SER A 60 -14.97 10.41 -3.45
C SER A 60 -14.81 11.76 -2.76
N ARG A 61 -15.12 11.80 -1.47
CA ARG A 61 -14.60 12.85 -0.61
C ARG A 61 -13.27 12.41 -0.03
N LEU A 62 -12.20 13.03 -0.49
CA LEU A 62 -10.82 12.74 -0.09
C LEU A 62 -10.31 13.84 0.86
N GLN A 63 -9.84 13.44 2.03
CA GLN A 63 -9.15 14.35 2.96
C GLN A 63 -7.71 13.88 3.17
N ILE A 64 -6.77 14.80 3.04
CA ILE A 64 -5.37 14.59 3.38
C ILE A 64 -5.05 15.49 4.55
N SER A 65 -4.55 14.91 5.62
CA SER A 65 -4.02 15.63 6.78
C SER A 65 -2.59 15.18 6.98
N SER A 66 -1.66 16.13 7.10
CA SER A 66 -0.25 15.78 7.21
C SER A 66 0.49 16.77 8.10
N LYS A 67 1.53 16.26 8.73
CA LYS A 67 2.41 17.02 9.61
C LYS A 67 3.85 16.53 9.46
N PRO A 68 4.75 17.32 8.83
CA PRO A 68 6.18 17.05 8.88
C PRO A 68 6.73 17.18 10.30
N GLU A 69 7.91 16.65 10.53
CA GLU A 69 8.58 16.73 11.82
C GLU A 69 8.97 18.20 12.13
N GLY A 70 8.63 18.67 13.34
CA GLY A 70 8.93 20.02 13.78
C GLY A 70 8.03 21.11 13.20
N GLU A 71 7.08 20.77 12.33
CA GLU A 71 6.17 21.73 11.68
C GLU A 71 4.75 21.68 12.25
N GLN A 72 3.91 22.62 11.81
CA GLN A 72 2.48 22.61 12.08
C GLN A 72 1.79 21.65 11.11
N GLY A 73 0.81 20.89 11.61
CA GLY A 73 -0.01 20.04 10.75
C GLY A 73 -1.03 20.86 9.97
N ALA A 74 -1.35 20.38 8.77
CA ALA A 74 -2.34 20.99 7.89
C ALA A 74 -3.22 19.93 7.22
N THR A 75 -4.38 20.35 6.74
CA THR A 75 -5.36 19.48 6.07
C THR A 75 -5.93 20.15 4.85
N ILE A 76 -6.27 19.33 3.84
CA ILE A 76 -7.00 19.75 2.65
C ILE A 76 -8.06 18.70 2.31
N VAL A 77 -9.18 19.13 1.77
CA VAL A 77 -10.26 18.26 1.31
C VAL A 77 -10.45 18.45 -0.19
N MET A 78 -10.69 17.36 -0.89
CA MET A 78 -11.16 17.34 -2.26
C MET A 78 -12.46 16.57 -2.33
N GLU A 79 -13.48 17.18 -2.89
CA GLU A 79 -14.82 16.59 -3.05
C GLU A 79 -15.37 16.96 -4.42
N ASP A 80 -15.82 15.95 -5.17
CA ASP A 80 -16.29 16.10 -6.56
C ASP A 80 -15.31 16.87 -7.47
N GLY A 81 -14.02 16.71 -7.22
CA GLY A 81 -12.96 17.38 -7.96
C GLY A 81 -12.64 18.81 -7.52
N ALA A 82 -13.40 19.37 -6.57
CA ALA A 82 -13.13 20.70 -6.01
C ALA A 82 -12.27 20.59 -4.74
N LYS A 83 -11.21 21.40 -4.67
CA LYS A 83 -10.32 21.47 -3.49
C LYS A 83 -10.79 22.57 -2.54
N SER A 84 -10.71 22.30 -1.24
CA SER A 84 -10.82 23.35 -0.22
C SER A 84 -9.54 24.19 -0.13
N SER A 85 -9.57 25.25 0.69
CA SER A 85 -8.35 25.84 1.23
C SER A 85 -7.58 24.83 2.08
N VAL A 86 -6.26 25.02 2.18
CA VAL A 86 -5.45 24.34 3.20
C VAL A 86 -5.71 25.01 4.54
N GLU A 87 -5.96 24.20 5.56
CA GLU A 87 -6.28 24.67 6.90
C GLU A 87 -5.33 24.05 7.92
N PRO A 88 -4.91 24.80 8.96
CA PRO A 88 -4.13 24.25 10.05
C PRO A 88 -4.86 23.12 10.78
N MET A 89 -4.14 22.05 11.14
CA MET A 89 -4.69 20.91 11.85
C MET A 89 -3.72 20.37 12.90
N GLY A 90 -4.23 20.16 14.12
CA GLY A 90 -3.48 19.49 15.18
C GLY A 90 -3.49 17.98 14.95
N MET A 91 -2.30 17.38 14.72
CA MET A 91 -2.14 15.92 14.54
C MET A 91 -0.75 15.46 14.94
N ALA A 92 -0.58 14.13 15.08
CA ALA A 92 0.74 13.52 15.22
C ALA A 92 1.54 13.66 13.91
N HIS A 93 2.86 13.51 14.00
CA HIS A 93 3.76 13.45 12.85
C HIS A 93 3.36 12.32 11.91
N GLY A 94 3.42 12.56 10.59
CA GLY A 94 3.08 11.62 9.53
C GLY A 94 1.96 12.12 8.62
N THR A 95 1.31 11.18 7.91
CA THR A 95 0.22 11.50 6.99
C THR A 95 -0.99 10.63 7.27
N ARG A 96 -2.18 11.23 7.19
CA ARG A 96 -3.47 10.54 7.25
C ARG A 96 -4.30 10.89 6.03
N ILE A 97 -4.72 9.87 5.30
CA ILE A 97 -5.59 9.98 4.13
C ILE A 97 -6.91 9.29 4.46
N SER A 98 -8.03 10.04 4.37
CA SER A 98 -9.38 9.49 4.49
C SER A 98 -10.09 9.61 3.15
N VAL A 99 -10.65 8.50 2.70
CA VAL A 99 -11.50 8.40 1.51
C VAL A 99 -12.90 8.02 1.98
N ASP A 100 -13.83 8.95 1.82
CA ASP A 100 -15.23 8.76 2.21
C ASP A 100 -16.09 8.61 0.95
N HIS A 101 -17.06 7.71 0.99
CA HIS A 101 -18.11 7.54 -0.01
C HIS A 101 -17.56 7.32 -1.44
N LEU A 102 -16.62 6.40 -1.58
CA LEU A 102 -15.99 6.07 -2.86
C LEU A 102 -17.06 5.68 -3.91
N PHE A 103 -16.99 6.34 -5.08
CA PHE A 103 -17.91 6.18 -6.22
C PHE A 103 -19.35 6.67 -6.00
N GLN A 104 -19.64 7.45 -4.96
CA GLN A 104 -20.98 7.99 -4.72
C GLN A 104 -21.49 8.83 -5.90
N ASN A 105 -20.61 9.63 -6.52
CA ASN A 105 -20.93 10.44 -7.71
C ASN A 105 -20.85 9.67 -9.04
N THR A 106 -20.56 8.37 -8.99
CA THR A 106 -20.45 7.49 -10.18
C THR A 106 -21.26 6.21 -10.01
N PRO A 107 -22.61 6.28 -10.07
CA PRO A 107 -23.50 5.16 -9.74
C PRO A 107 -23.22 3.87 -10.51
N ALA A 108 -22.79 3.98 -11.80
CA ALA A 108 -22.42 2.82 -12.59
C ALA A 108 -21.23 2.06 -11.99
N ARG A 109 -20.19 2.76 -11.51
CA ARG A 109 -19.03 2.13 -10.86
C ARG A 109 -19.43 1.56 -9.50
N LEU A 110 -20.25 2.26 -8.74
CA LEU A 110 -20.76 1.78 -7.45
C LEU A 110 -21.53 0.46 -7.61
N ALA A 111 -22.34 0.31 -8.66
CA ALA A 111 -23.09 -0.91 -8.95
C ALA A 111 -22.22 -2.11 -9.32
N PHE A 112 -21.00 -1.90 -9.81
CA PHE A 112 -20.05 -2.97 -10.13
C PHE A 112 -19.17 -3.40 -8.95
N GLN A 113 -19.26 -2.71 -7.80
CA GLN A 113 -18.52 -3.14 -6.63
C GLN A 113 -19.07 -4.46 -6.08
N ARG A 114 -18.17 -5.25 -5.51
CA ARG A 114 -18.53 -6.52 -4.90
C ARG A 114 -19.13 -6.30 -3.51
N ARG A 115 -19.49 -7.38 -2.83
CA ARG A 115 -19.97 -7.29 -1.44
C ARG A 115 -18.87 -6.75 -0.52
N PRO A 116 -19.24 -6.00 0.55
CA PRO A 116 -18.26 -5.43 1.48
C PRO A 116 -17.26 -6.45 2.06
N GLU A 117 -17.71 -7.68 2.29
CA GLU A 117 -16.85 -8.75 2.80
C GLU A 117 -15.76 -9.14 1.77
N THR A 118 -16.12 -9.16 0.50
CA THR A 118 -15.19 -9.46 -0.60
C THR A 118 -14.17 -8.34 -0.79
N GLU A 119 -14.62 -7.08 -0.71
CA GLU A 119 -13.71 -5.93 -0.80
C GLU A 119 -12.79 -5.87 0.44
N THR A 120 -13.32 -6.20 1.63
CA THR A 120 -12.49 -6.32 2.85
C THR A 120 -11.40 -7.37 2.70
N ALA A 121 -11.72 -8.55 2.14
CA ALA A 121 -10.72 -9.59 1.91
C ALA A 121 -9.61 -9.10 0.97
N ARG A 122 -9.96 -8.40 -0.11
CA ARG A 122 -8.97 -7.81 -1.04
C ARG A 122 -8.10 -6.74 -0.39
N ILE A 123 -8.68 -5.93 0.52
CA ILE A 123 -7.89 -4.96 1.29
C ILE A 123 -6.88 -5.71 2.17
N VAL A 124 -7.29 -6.83 2.79
CA VAL A 124 -6.35 -7.68 3.57
C VAL A 124 -5.22 -8.17 2.68
N ASP A 125 -5.52 -8.72 1.50
CA ASP A 125 -4.52 -9.24 0.56
C ASP A 125 -3.50 -8.15 0.18
N VAL A 126 -3.97 -6.94 -0.16
CA VAL A 126 -3.10 -5.81 -0.47
C VAL A 126 -2.21 -5.42 0.71
N VAL A 127 -2.76 -5.38 1.94
CA VAL A 127 -1.97 -5.02 3.13
C VAL A 127 -0.97 -6.11 3.48
N VAL A 128 -1.32 -7.39 3.30
CA VAL A 128 -0.41 -8.53 3.47
C VAL A 128 0.76 -8.44 2.48
N ASP A 129 0.48 -8.18 1.21
CA ASP A 129 1.52 -8.00 0.19
C ASP A 129 2.50 -6.88 0.56
N HIS A 130 1.99 -5.76 1.05
CA HIS A 130 2.84 -4.65 1.50
C HIS A 130 3.59 -4.98 2.79
N ALA A 131 3.00 -5.73 3.70
CA ALA A 131 3.67 -6.19 4.92
C ALA A 131 4.82 -7.15 4.62
N LEU A 132 4.66 -8.01 3.60
CA LEU A 132 5.73 -8.88 3.09
C LEU A 132 6.82 -8.07 2.37
N ALA A 133 6.44 -7.05 1.59
CA ALA A 133 7.38 -6.20 0.86
C ALA A 133 8.24 -5.32 1.79
N HIS A 134 7.69 -4.93 2.95
CA HIS A 134 8.29 -3.97 3.89
C HIS A 134 8.29 -4.50 5.32
N PRO A 135 9.07 -5.55 5.62
CA PRO A 135 9.08 -6.16 6.95
C PRO A 135 9.54 -5.20 8.06
N SER A 136 10.36 -4.20 7.76
CA SER A 136 10.80 -3.17 8.71
C SER A 136 9.71 -2.16 9.11
N CYS A 137 8.52 -2.22 8.47
CA CYS A 137 7.35 -1.44 8.86
C CYS A 137 6.37 -2.30 9.65
N SER A 138 5.71 -1.73 10.65
CA SER A 138 4.55 -2.35 11.30
C SER A 138 3.28 -2.08 10.49
N PHE A 139 2.36 -3.04 10.46
CA PHE A 139 1.07 -2.89 9.80
C PHE A 139 -0.06 -3.24 10.77
N HIS A 140 -1.05 -2.36 10.83
CA HIS A 140 -2.25 -2.57 11.62
C HIS A 140 -3.48 -2.30 10.77
N LEU A 141 -4.21 -3.34 10.42
CA LEU A 141 -5.48 -3.26 9.69
C LEU A 141 -6.64 -3.61 10.60
N LYS A 142 -7.60 -2.72 10.68
CA LYS A 142 -8.84 -2.93 11.46
C LYS A 142 -10.07 -2.53 10.68
N THR A 143 -11.17 -3.16 11.00
CA THR A 143 -12.51 -2.71 10.66
C THR A 143 -13.17 -2.10 11.90
N GLU A 144 -14.38 -1.56 11.75
CA GLU A 144 -15.19 -1.10 12.87
C GLU A 144 -15.51 -2.19 13.91
N ARG A 145 -15.34 -3.47 13.55
CA ARG A 145 -15.71 -4.61 14.39
C ARG A 145 -14.52 -5.35 14.99
N ARG A 146 -13.41 -5.43 14.27
CA ARG A 146 -12.26 -6.24 14.68
C ARG A 146 -10.96 -5.82 14.00
N THR A 147 -9.85 -6.18 14.63
CA THR A 147 -8.53 -6.17 13.98
C THR A 147 -8.43 -7.36 13.04
N LEU A 148 -8.01 -7.09 11.80
CA LEU A 148 -7.81 -8.09 10.74
C LEU A 148 -6.35 -8.49 10.59
N LEU A 149 -5.43 -7.54 10.78
CA LEU A 149 -3.99 -7.75 10.74
C LEU A 149 -3.33 -6.86 11.80
N ASN A 150 -2.35 -7.40 12.50
CA ASN A 150 -1.50 -6.64 13.41
C ASN A 150 -0.13 -7.30 13.44
N VAL A 151 0.80 -6.77 12.66
CA VAL A 151 2.15 -7.31 12.51
C VAL A 151 3.17 -6.23 12.87
N PRO A 152 4.08 -6.51 13.82
CA PRO A 152 5.11 -5.56 14.22
C PRO A 152 6.19 -5.41 13.13
N ALA A 153 6.99 -4.36 13.22
CA ALA A 153 8.21 -4.25 12.43
C ALA A 153 9.21 -5.34 12.84
N THR A 154 9.91 -5.90 11.86
CA THR A 154 10.94 -6.92 12.08
C THR A 154 12.02 -6.85 11.01
N ASP A 155 13.24 -7.21 11.36
CA ASP A 155 14.34 -7.38 10.41
C ASP A 155 14.46 -8.83 9.91
N ASN A 156 13.65 -9.74 10.44
CA ASN A 156 13.63 -11.15 10.09
C ASN A 156 12.37 -11.52 9.29
N MET A 157 12.54 -11.93 8.06
CA MET A 157 11.41 -12.30 7.21
C MET A 157 10.65 -13.54 7.71
N LEU A 158 11.30 -14.48 8.39
CA LEU A 158 10.58 -15.63 8.95
C LEU A 158 9.63 -15.22 10.06
N ASP A 159 9.99 -14.23 10.89
CA ASP A 159 9.10 -13.69 11.91
C ASP A 159 7.90 -13.02 11.25
N ARG A 160 8.12 -12.25 10.17
CA ARG A 160 7.06 -11.65 9.36
C ARG A 160 6.12 -12.72 8.78
N LEU A 161 6.66 -13.79 8.22
CA LEU A 161 5.89 -14.90 7.68
C LEU A 161 5.09 -15.59 8.79
N TYR A 162 5.68 -15.78 9.98
CA TYR A 162 4.99 -16.35 11.13
C TYR A 162 3.83 -15.45 11.62
N ASP A 163 4.03 -14.14 11.68
CA ASP A 163 2.99 -13.18 12.05
C ASP A 163 1.78 -13.20 11.11
N ILE A 164 2.02 -13.46 9.80
CA ILE A 164 0.98 -13.48 8.77
C ILE A 164 0.34 -14.87 8.65
N MET A 165 1.14 -15.93 8.59
CA MET A 165 0.70 -17.30 8.26
C MET A 165 0.56 -18.20 9.50
N GLY A 166 1.02 -17.75 10.67
CA GLY A 166 1.04 -18.53 11.90
C GLY A 166 1.97 -19.73 11.80
N ALA A 167 1.57 -20.84 12.39
CA ALA A 167 2.39 -22.06 12.47
C ALA A 167 2.80 -22.63 11.08
N GLN A 168 2.07 -22.31 10.03
CA GLN A 168 2.42 -22.76 8.66
C GLN A 168 3.76 -22.20 8.17
N ALA A 169 4.21 -21.05 8.70
CA ALA A 169 5.50 -20.48 8.36
C ALA A 169 6.68 -21.40 8.75
N THR A 170 6.52 -22.27 9.74
CA THR A 170 7.56 -23.22 10.17
C THR A 170 7.81 -24.35 9.15
N GLU A 171 6.89 -24.55 8.23
CA GLU A 171 6.96 -25.56 7.17
C GLU A 171 7.50 -25.00 5.86
N LEU A 172 7.91 -23.72 5.86
CA LEU A 172 8.51 -23.08 4.70
C LEU A 172 10.01 -23.32 4.64
N VAL A 173 10.49 -23.63 3.43
CA VAL A 173 11.90 -23.81 3.11
C VAL A 173 12.41 -22.56 2.39
N ALA A 174 13.48 -21.98 2.88
CA ALA A 174 14.10 -20.83 2.25
C ALA A 174 14.79 -21.19 0.94
N LEU A 175 14.48 -20.43 -0.11
CA LEU A 175 15.13 -20.49 -1.41
C LEU A 175 16.04 -19.27 -1.55
N LYS A 176 17.31 -19.51 -1.87
CA LYS A 176 18.29 -18.47 -2.18
C LYS A 176 19.12 -18.90 -3.35
N ARG A 177 19.23 -18.05 -4.36
CA ARG A 177 20.28 -18.16 -5.36
C ARG A 177 21.41 -17.22 -4.95
N PRO A 178 22.61 -17.73 -4.59
CA PRO A 178 23.76 -16.85 -4.44
C PRO A 178 24.07 -16.24 -5.80
N PRO A 179 24.42 -14.94 -5.87
CA PRO A 179 24.91 -14.35 -7.10
C PRO A 179 26.18 -15.09 -7.54
N GLU A 180 26.27 -15.45 -8.82
CA GLU A 180 27.46 -16.08 -9.39
C GLU A 180 28.63 -15.11 -9.41
N ASP A 181 28.35 -13.79 -9.42
CA ASP A 181 29.31 -12.71 -9.30
C ASP A 181 28.58 -11.51 -8.67
N GLU A 182 28.93 -11.12 -7.45
CA GLU A 182 28.20 -10.06 -6.71
C GLU A 182 28.28 -8.70 -7.41
N ASP A 183 29.31 -8.47 -8.23
CA ASP A 183 29.60 -7.22 -8.90
C ASP A 183 29.25 -7.23 -10.41
N ALA A 184 28.70 -8.31 -10.95
CA ALA A 184 28.37 -8.38 -12.37
C ALA A 184 27.18 -7.46 -12.69
N PRO A 185 27.30 -6.52 -13.65
CA PRO A 185 26.18 -5.70 -14.09
C PRO A 185 25.04 -6.59 -14.60
N GLY A 186 23.85 -6.48 -13.99
CA GLY A 186 22.68 -7.27 -14.36
C GLY A 186 22.53 -8.60 -13.62
N SER A 187 23.31 -8.85 -12.54
CA SER A 187 23.11 -10.02 -11.69
C SER A 187 21.73 -9.97 -11.02
N GLU A 188 20.84 -10.91 -11.37
CA GLU A 188 19.54 -11.06 -10.75
C GLU A 188 19.68 -11.75 -9.40
N ARG A 189 19.24 -11.08 -8.34
CA ARG A 189 19.12 -11.65 -7.00
C ARG A 189 17.69 -12.06 -6.76
N TRP A 190 17.47 -13.30 -6.38
CA TRP A 190 16.15 -13.73 -5.92
C TRP A 190 16.26 -14.54 -4.64
N SER A 191 15.29 -14.39 -3.81
CA SER A 191 15.13 -15.14 -2.57
C SER A 191 13.64 -15.34 -2.31
N GLY A 192 13.30 -16.32 -1.50
CA GLY A 192 11.92 -16.58 -1.16
C GLY A 192 11.78 -17.77 -0.25
N TRP A 193 10.55 -18.14 -0.03
CA TRP A 193 10.16 -19.31 0.75
C TRP A 193 9.13 -20.11 -0.03
N ILE A 194 9.24 -21.41 0.04
CA ILE A 194 8.32 -22.37 -0.60
C ILE A 194 7.86 -23.37 0.43
N SER A 195 6.61 -23.77 0.36
CA SER A 195 6.09 -24.86 1.19
C SER A 195 6.70 -26.20 0.81
N THR A 196 6.75 -27.13 1.75
CA THR A 196 7.04 -28.53 1.44
C THR A 196 5.93 -29.14 0.58
N PRO A 197 6.20 -30.21 -0.18
CA PRO A 197 5.20 -30.86 -1.04
C PRO A 197 3.95 -31.38 -0.30
N ASP A 198 4.06 -31.57 1.00
CA ASP A 198 2.95 -32.04 1.85
C ASP A 198 1.86 -30.99 2.06
N ILE A 199 2.22 -29.70 1.82
CA ILE A 199 1.27 -28.59 1.91
C ILE A 199 0.83 -28.24 0.51
N THR A 200 -0.39 -28.66 0.15
CA THR A 200 -1.01 -28.29 -1.11
C THR A 200 -2.15 -27.30 -0.90
N ARG A 201 -2.21 -26.27 -1.75
CA ARG A 201 -3.29 -25.29 -1.79
C ARG A 201 -4.08 -25.44 -3.08
N GLY A 202 -5.40 -25.46 -2.96
CA GLY A 202 -6.30 -25.59 -4.12
C GLY A 202 -6.43 -24.32 -4.96
N LYS A 203 -5.85 -23.19 -4.50
CA LYS A 203 -5.91 -21.89 -5.17
C LYS A 203 -4.54 -21.22 -5.09
N GLY A 204 -4.26 -20.37 -6.07
CA GLY A 204 -3.04 -19.56 -6.11
C GLY A 204 -3.04 -18.32 -5.22
N ASP A 205 -3.99 -18.21 -4.31
CA ASP A 205 -4.18 -17.01 -3.46
C ASP A 205 -3.01 -16.82 -2.43
N ASP A 206 -2.23 -17.88 -2.16
CA ASP A 206 -1.08 -17.86 -1.26
C ASP A 206 0.26 -17.72 -2.02
N ILE A 207 0.24 -17.29 -3.29
CA ILE A 207 1.47 -17.02 -4.06
C ILE A 207 1.72 -15.51 -4.09
N HIS A 208 2.74 -15.09 -3.35
CA HIS A 208 3.17 -13.69 -3.27
C HIS A 208 4.48 -13.53 -4.03
N VAL A 209 4.49 -12.66 -5.05
CA VAL A 209 5.69 -12.33 -5.83
C VAL A 209 5.97 -10.86 -5.71
N LEU A 210 7.21 -10.55 -5.34
CA LEU A 210 7.68 -9.19 -5.15
C LEU A 210 8.86 -8.91 -6.09
N ILE A 211 8.81 -7.80 -6.81
CA ILE A 211 9.92 -7.32 -7.64
C ILE A 211 10.31 -5.92 -7.13
N ASN A 212 11.52 -5.78 -6.62
CA ASN A 212 11.99 -4.53 -6.02
C ASN A 212 11.01 -3.98 -4.97
N HIS A 213 10.61 -4.82 -4.03
CA HIS A 213 9.62 -4.52 -2.98
C HIS A 213 8.22 -4.13 -3.48
N ARG A 214 7.87 -4.49 -4.71
CA ARG A 214 6.52 -4.27 -5.27
C ARG A 214 5.79 -5.58 -5.47
N PRO A 215 4.58 -5.72 -4.96
CA PRO A 215 3.73 -6.86 -5.27
C PRO A 215 3.43 -6.94 -6.77
N VAL A 216 3.57 -8.11 -7.34
CA VAL A 216 3.28 -8.39 -8.75
C VAL A 216 2.25 -9.52 -8.83
N ALA A 217 1.13 -9.24 -9.49
CA ALA A 217 0.15 -10.28 -9.77
C ALA A 217 0.69 -11.23 -10.84
N LEU A 218 0.88 -12.49 -10.48
CA LEU A 218 1.21 -13.55 -11.43
C LEU A 218 -0.06 -13.98 -12.17
N SER A 219 -0.08 -13.78 -13.49
CA SER A 219 -1.06 -14.44 -14.34
C SER A 219 -0.47 -15.77 -14.77
N LEU A 220 -0.94 -16.87 -14.17
CA LEU A 220 -0.54 -18.25 -14.55
C LEU A 220 -1.02 -18.66 -15.96
N ILE A 221 -1.77 -17.77 -16.64
CA ILE A 221 -2.33 -18.03 -17.98
C ILE A 221 -1.27 -17.90 -19.09
N HIS A 222 -0.10 -17.35 -18.77
CA HIS A 222 0.96 -17.08 -19.76
C HIS A 222 2.19 -17.99 -19.63
N ILE A 223 2.07 -19.09 -18.89
CA ILE A 223 3.13 -20.11 -18.81
C ILE A 223 2.76 -21.31 -19.68
#